data_36672645effc978be1f69ce7dbbe5857
#
_entry.id   36672645effc978be1f69ce7dbbe5857
#
_cell.length_a   1.000
_cell.length_b   1.000
_cell.length_c   1.000
_cell.angle_alpha   90.00
_cell.angle_beta   90.00
_cell.angle_gamma   90.00
#
_symmetry.space_group_name_H-M   'P 1'
#
loop_
_entity.id
_entity.type
_entity.pdbx_description
1 polymer ?
#
loop_
_entity_poly.entity_id
_entity_poly.type
_entity_poly.pdbx_seq_one_letter_code
_entity_poly.pdbx_strand_id
1 'polypeptide(L)'
;MSTSLVKELDIDKVPIIDIGSLRDNSDPTSVATELYSASTGLGFIYIKNHGIPQKKIDALRDDGLKFFRSSEEKKELVTISERHRGWLGFGGAKMKDDAKPDLKESFIWGYEYQDGEIDDHPIRGPNKWPSFIPSFKENALNYFDLADNLAKTLLEGFALGLDLKRDFFIRNATQPLSRASLVYYPDQPKKMGDDQFGVSAHTDFGVLTVLCQDSVGGLQIQDSSGDWFHAPPIEGTLVVNVADLLSRWTNGLYK
;
A
#
# COMPACT_ATOMS: atom_id res chain seq x y z
N MET A 1 2.32 28.46 -13.78
CA MET A 1 2.22 28.21 -12.33
C MET A 1 3.49 27.53 -11.89
N SER A 2 4.12 27.98 -10.82
CA SER A 2 5.43 27.52 -10.35
C SER A 2 5.39 26.02 -10.09
N THR A 3 6.21 25.24 -10.78
CA THR A 3 6.62 23.91 -10.34
C THR A 3 7.18 24.08 -8.93
N SER A 4 6.39 23.70 -7.90
CA SER A 4 6.93 23.61 -6.55
C SER A 4 8.11 22.66 -6.62
N LEU A 5 9.32 23.15 -6.42
CA LEU A 5 10.51 22.34 -6.33
C LEU A 5 10.26 21.30 -5.24
N VAL A 6 10.18 20.03 -5.64
CA VAL A 6 10.08 18.93 -4.68
C VAL A 6 11.36 18.96 -3.86
N LYS A 7 11.21 19.17 -2.56
CA LYS A 7 12.33 19.25 -1.64
C LYS A 7 12.89 17.84 -1.44
N GLU A 8 14.21 17.72 -1.34
CA GLU A 8 14.78 16.50 -0.78
C GLU A 8 14.30 16.38 0.67
N LEU A 9 13.72 15.23 0.99
CA LEU A 9 13.38 14.92 2.37
C LEU A 9 14.70 14.87 3.14
N ASP A 10 14.80 15.74 4.12
CA ASP A 10 15.66 15.46 5.23
C ASP A 10 15.17 14.13 5.82
N ILE A 11 15.96 13.06 5.70
CA ILE A 11 15.63 11.70 6.17
C ILE A 11 15.15 11.73 7.63
N ASP A 12 15.58 12.75 8.39
CA ASP A 12 15.11 12.99 9.76
C ASP A 12 13.62 13.37 9.88
N LYS A 13 12.94 13.67 8.79
CA LYS A 13 11.52 14.08 8.82
C LYS A 13 10.53 12.93 8.71
N VAL A 14 10.89 11.81 8.08
CA VAL A 14 10.07 10.59 8.08
C VAL A 14 10.76 9.56 8.96
N PRO A 15 10.23 9.28 10.15
CA PRO A 15 10.88 8.41 11.11
C PRO A 15 10.98 6.97 10.57
N ILE A 16 12.08 6.29 10.93
CA ILE A 16 12.28 4.87 10.71
C ILE A 16 12.03 4.16 12.04
N ILE A 17 10.90 3.48 12.17
CA ILE A 17 10.49 2.81 13.40
C ILE A 17 10.84 1.32 13.32
N ASP A 18 11.53 0.82 14.33
CA ASP A 18 11.77 -0.62 14.50
C ASP A 18 10.57 -1.27 15.20
N ILE A 19 9.81 -2.06 14.47
CA ILE A 19 8.61 -2.70 15.01
C ILE A 19 8.86 -4.13 15.55
N GLY A 20 10.12 -4.55 15.66
CA GLY A 20 10.47 -5.88 16.15
C GLY A 20 9.86 -6.19 17.51
N SER A 21 10.00 -5.28 18.48
CA SER A 21 9.50 -5.46 19.84
C SER A 21 7.97 -5.35 19.98
N LEU A 22 7.28 -4.72 19.02
CA LEU A 22 5.82 -4.80 18.91
C LEU A 22 5.38 -6.20 18.45
N ARG A 23 6.12 -6.78 17.50
CA ARG A 23 5.81 -8.08 16.89
C ARG A 23 6.06 -9.26 17.86
N ASP A 24 7.16 -9.24 18.58
CA ASP A 24 7.50 -10.28 19.55
C ASP A 24 6.97 -10.02 20.97
N ASN A 25 6.30 -8.88 21.14
CA ASN A 25 5.71 -8.44 22.41
C ASN A 25 6.73 -8.17 23.53
N SER A 26 7.98 -7.92 23.21
CA SER A 26 9.02 -7.62 24.22
C SER A 26 8.92 -6.18 24.75
N ASP A 27 8.58 -5.20 23.91
CA ASP A 27 8.32 -3.81 24.31
C ASP A 27 7.32 -3.12 23.34
N PRO A 28 6.04 -3.52 23.37
CA PRO A 28 5.05 -2.93 22.48
C PRO A 28 4.74 -1.46 22.80
N THR A 29 4.92 -1.02 24.04
CA THR A 29 4.57 0.34 24.47
C THR A 29 5.53 1.37 23.90
N SER A 30 6.82 1.09 23.87
CA SER A 30 7.81 1.99 23.25
C SER A 30 7.48 2.21 21.79
N VAL A 31 7.26 1.12 21.04
CA VAL A 31 6.89 1.23 19.60
C VAL A 31 5.57 1.95 19.39
N ALA A 32 4.57 1.71 20.24
CA ALA A 32 3.29 2.41 20.17
C ALA A 32 3.44 3.92 20.36
N THR A 33 4.35 4.35 21.25
CA THR A 33 4.66 5.77 21.46
C THR A 33 5.32 6.39 20.21
N GLU A 34 6.24 5.69 19.58
CA GLU A 34 6.86 6.15 18.33
C GLU A 34 5.84 6.22 17.17
N LEU A 35 5.00 5.20 17.02
CA LEU A 35 3.91 5.19 16.03
C LEU A 35 2.93 6.35 16.25
N TYR A 36 2.55 6.61 17.51
CA TYR A 36 1.70 7.75 17.86
C TYR A 36 2.34 9.08 17.47
N SER A 37 3.58 9.31 17.86
CA SER A 37 4.31 10.55 17.56
C SER A 37 4.42 10.81 16.06
N ALA A 38 4.79 9.79 15.29
CA ALA A 38 4.92 9.87 13.85
C ALA A 38 3.59 10.12 13.13
N SER A 39 2.53 9.43 13.56
CA SER A 39 1.22 9.50 12.89
C SER A 39 0.40 10.72 13.27
N THR A 40 0.68 11.37 14.40
CA THR A 40 0.13 12.69 14.73
C THR A 40 0.87 13.83 14.03
N GLY A 41 2.05 13.56 13.50
CA GLY A 41 2.86 14.49 12.71
C GLY A 41 2.56 14.42 11.21
N LEU A 42 3.44 13.76 10.46
CA LEU A 42 3.39 13.64 8.99
C LEU A 42 2.39 12.56 8.50
N GLY A 43 2.11 11.55 9.32
CA GLY A 43 1.26 10.42 8.93
C GLY A 43 1.95 9.35 8.07
N PHE A 44 3.23 9.54 7.74
CA PHE A 44 4.07 8.59 6.99
C PHE A 44 5.24 8.13 7.85
N ILE A 45 5.54 6.84 7.79
CA ILE A 45 6.63 6.20 8.51
C ILE A 45 7.31 5.13 7.65
N TYR A 46 8.62 4.97 7.83
CA TYR A 46 9.30 3.75 7.43
C TYR A 46 9.30 2.78 8.60
N ILE A 47 9.02 1.53 8.33
CA ILE A 47 9.11 0.47 9.34
C ILE A 47 10.20 -0.54 8.96
N LYS A 48 11.02 -0.95 9.92
CA LYS A 48 11.99 -2.05 9.78
C LYS A 48 11.66 -3.20 10.72
N ASN A 49 12.30 -4.35 10.52
CA ASN A 49 12.01 -5.59 11.25
C ASN A 49 10.52 -6.01 11.14
N HIS A 50 9.92 -5.70 9.99
CA HIS A 50 8.50 -5.92 9.68
C HIS A 50 8.11 -7.40 9.51
N GLY A 51 9.08 -8.31 9.40
CA GLY A 51 8.88 -9.76 9.39
C GLY A 51 8.44 -10.38 8.07
N ILE A 52 8.28 -9.61 7.02
CA ILE A 52 8.05 -10.17 5.68
C ILE A 52 9.43 -10.54 5.10
N PRO A 53 9.69 -11.82 4.82
CA PRO A 53 10.99 -12.23 4.29
C PRO A 53 11.24 -11.63 2.90
N GLN A 54 12.43 -11.06 2.66
CA GLN A 54 12.80 -10.44 1.39
C GLN A 54 12.55 -11.38 0.20
N LYS A 55 12.87 -12.67 0.33
CA LYS A 55 12.62 -13.67 -0.71
C LYS A 55 11.16 -13.78 -1.16
N LYS A 56 10.20 -13.46 -0.28
CA LYS A 56 8.77 -13.47 -0.62
C LYS A 56 8.38 -12.21 -1.39
N ILE A 57 8.97 -11.08 -1.03
CA ILE A 57 8.85 -9.82 -1.77
C ILE A 57 9.42 -10.00 -3.19
N ASP A 58 10.62 -10.54 -3.29
CA ASP A 58 11.32 -10.72 -4.57
C ASP A 58 10.57 -11.69 -5.48
N ALA A 59 10.10 -12.83 -4.95
CA ALA A 59 9.33 -13.80 -5.72
C ALA A 59 8.05 -13.20 -6.32
N LEU A 60 7.31 -12.42 -5.53
CA LEU A 60 6.11 -11.74 -6.03
C LEU A 60 6.45 -10.65 -7.05
N ARG A 61 7.53 -9.89 -6.82
CA ARG A 61 8.00 -8.86 -7.75
C ARG A 61 8.40 -9.47 -9.09
N ASP A 62 9.14 -10.59 -9.08
CA ASP A 62 9.55 -11.29 -10.30
C ASP A 62 8.34 -11.78 -11.10
N ASP A 63 7.34 -12.35 -10.45
CA ASP A 63 6.13 -12.78 -11.13
C ASP A 63 5.32 -11.59 -11.64
N GLY A 64 5.27 -10.49 -10.89
CA GLY A 64 4.67 -9.23 -11.34
C GLY A 64 5.35 -8.68 -12.60
N LEU A 65 6.67 -8.65 -12.64
CA LEU A 65 7.42 -8.21 -13.82
C LEU A 65 7.18 -9.12 -15.04
N LYS A 66 7.12 -10.44 -14.85
CA LYS A 66 6.73 -11.37 -15.92
C LYS A 66 5.33 -11.08 -16.44
N PHE A 67 4.39 -10.78 -15.53
CA PHE A 67 3.01 -10.45 -15.87
C PHE A 67 2.93 -9.16 -16.68
N PHE A 68 3.43 -8.04 -16.14
CA PHE A 68 3.32 -6.73 -16.80
C PHE A 68 4.06 -6.65 -18.14
N ARG A 69 5.15 -7.42 -18.31
CA ARG A 69 5.92 -7.52 -19.56
C ARG A 69 5.35 -8.54 -20.54
N SER A 70 4.29 -9.27 -20.20
CA SER A 70 3.62 -10.18 -21.12
C SER A 70 2.79 -9.40 -22.17
N SER A 71 2.34 -10.11 -23.21
CA SER A 71 1.50 -9.46 -24.23
C SER A 71 0.15 -9.03 -23.66
N GLU A 72 -0.46 -8.02 -24.29
CA GLU A 72 -1.74 -7.45 -23.85
C GLU A 72 -2.84 -8.50 -23.85
N GLU A 73 -2.89 -9.38 -24.87
CA GLU A 73 -3.86 -10.47 -24.97
C GLU A 73 -3.80 -11.42 -23.77
N LYS A 74 -2.60 -11.64 -23.19
CA LYS A 74 -2.46 -12.44 -21.97
C LYS A 74 -2.95 -11.71 -20.74
N LYS A 75 -2.70 -10.41 -20.63
CA LYS A 75 -3.16 -9.58 -19.51
C LYS A 75 -4.68 -9.43 -19.53
N GLU A 76 -5.28 -9.33 -20.71
CA GLU A 76 -6.74 -9.22 -20.90
C GLU A 76 -7.51 -10.42 -20.37
N LEU A 77 -6.92 -11.61 -20.33
CA LEU A 77 -7.54 -12.81 -19.74
C LEU A 77 -7.93 -12.62 -18.26
N VAL A 78 -7.26 -11.71 -17.58
CA VAL A 78 -7.49 -11.38 -16.18
C VAL A 78 -7.85 -9.91 -15.96
N THR A 79 -8.48 -9.27 -16.95
CA THR A 79 -8.97 -7.88 -16.85
C THR A 79 -9.79 -7.69 -15.58
N ILE A 80 -9.63 -6.54 -14.95
CA ILE A 80 -10.29 -6.19 -13.70
C ILE A 80 -11.80 -6.40 -13.76
N SER A 81 -12.36 -7.04 -12.73
CA SER A 81 -13.80 -7.22 -12.59
C SER A 81 -14.47 -5.99 -11.98
N GLU A 82 -15.79 -5.88 -12.07
CA GLU A 82 -16.59 -4.88 -11.36
C GLU A 82 -16.36 -4.91 -9.84
N ARG A 83 -15.93 -6.06 -9.30
CA ARG A 83 -15.58 -6.25 -7.89
C ARG A 83 -14.11 -5.98 -7.57
N HIS A 84 -13.42 -5.25 -8.44
CA HIS A 84 -12.06 -4.76 -8.26
C HIS A 84 -11.01 -5.88 -8.03
N ARG A 85 -11.05 -6.95 -8.86
CA ARG A 85 -10.02 -8.02 -8.88
C ARG A 85 -9.53 -8.25 -10.29
N GLY A 86 -8.20 -8.30 -10.46
CA GLY A 86 -7.54 -8.53 -11.73
C GLY A 86 -6.69 -7.36 -12.20
N TRP A 87 -6.39 -7.33 -13.49
CA TRP A 87 -5.54 -6.36 -14.14
C TRP A 87 -6.31 -5.11 -14.57
N LEU A 88 -5.81 -3.96 -14.17
CA LEU A 88 -6.21 -2.64 -14.65
C LEU A 88 -5.11 -2.11 -15.57
N GLY A 89 -5.41 -2.00 -16.85
CA GLY A 89 -4.46 -1.60 -17.88
C GLY A 89 -3.98 -0.15 -17.75
N PHE A 90 -2.99 0.18 -18.56
CA PHE A 90 -2.37 1.50 -18.62
C PHE A 90 -3.42 2.61 -18.84
N GLY A 91 -3.38 3.64 -18.01
CA GLY A 91 -4.33 4.74 -18.07
C GLY A 91 -5.76 4.38 -17.64
N GLY A 92 -6.00 3.17 -17.13
CA GLY A 92 -7.33 2.74 -16.67
C GLY A 92 -7.75 3.37 -15.32
N ALA A 93 -6.81 3.95 -14.57
CA ALA A 93 -7.10 4.62 -13.31
C ALA A 93 -7.18 6.14 -13.47
N LYS A 94 -8.14 6.75 -12.78
CA LYS A 94 -8.26 8.21 -12.62
C LYS A 94 -8.63 8.51 -11.19
N MET A 95 -8.01 9.53 -10.59
CA MET A 95 -8.33 9.95 -9.23
C MET A 95 -9.56 10.85 -9.16
N LYS A 96 -9.86 11.57 -10.26
CA LYS A 96 -11.04 12.44 -10.43
C LYS A 96 -11.52 12.37 -11.87
N ASP A 97 -12.79 12.67 -12.11
CA ASP A 97 -13.39 12.58 -13.44
C ASP A 97 -12.72 13.50 -14.48
N ASP A 98 -12.23 14.66 -14.06
CA ASP A 98 -11.54 15.66 -14.87
C ASP A 98 -10.01 15.49 -14.91
N ALA A 99 -9.45 14.57 -14.10
CA ALA A 99 -8.03 14.30 -14.08
C ALA A 99 -7.58 13.52 -15.33
N LYS A 100 -6.31 13.72 -15.72
CA LYS A 100 -5.67 12.84 -16.68
C LYS A 100 -5.52 11.43 -16.09
N PRO A 101 -5.57 10.39 -16.94
CA PRO A 101 -5.32 9.02 -16.47
C PRO A 101 -3.94 8.87 -15.85
N ASP A 102 -3.82 8.09 -14.79
CA ASP A 102 -2.54 7.69 -14.20
C ASP A 102 -1.74 6.83 -15.19
N LEU A 103 -0.44 7.08 -15.26
CA LEU A 103 0.48 6.39 -16.17
C LEU A 103 1.03 5.11 -15.52
N LYS A 104 0.14 4.21 -15.17
CA LYS A 104 0.47 2.93 -14.52
C LYS A 104 -0.43 1.81 -14.98
N GLU A 105 0.02 0.59 -14.76
CA GLU A 105 -0.81 -0.61 -14.74
C GLU A 105 -0.90 -1.13 -13.30
N SER A 106 -1.97 -1.83 -12.97
CA SER A 106 -2.13 -2.43 -11.64
C SER A 106 -2.68 -3.84 -11.75
N PHE A 107 -2.22 -4.73 -10.88
CA PHE A 107 -2.85 -6.04 -10.67
C PHE A 107 -3.35 -6.12 -9.24
N ILE A 108 -4.67 -6.29 -9.05
CA ILE A 108 -5.35 -6.13 -7.77
C ILE A 108 -5.92 -7.47 -7.34
N TRP A 109 -5.66 -7.87 -6.09
CA TRP A 109 -6.24 -9.04 -5.45
C TRP A 109 -6.57 -8.78 -3.99
N GLY A 110 -7.19 -9.72 -3.34
CA GLY A 110 -7.53 -9.67 -1.92
C GLY A 110 -7.69 -11.05 -1.35
N TYR A 111 -8.53 -11.17 -0.34
CA TYR A 111 -8.87 -12.44 0.27
C TYR A 111 -9.28 -13.47 -0.79
N GLU A 112 -8.78 -14.70 -0.65
CA GLU A 112 -9.12 -15.81 -1.54
C GLU A 112 -10.30 -16.58 -0.97
N TYR A 113 -11.38 -16.60 -1.71
CA TYR A 113 -12.58 -17.35 -1.30
C TYR A 113 -12.39 -18.85 -1.47
N GLN A 114 -12.95 -19.61 -0.55
CA GLN A 114 -13.05 -21.06 -0.66
C GLN A 114 -14.22 -21.43 -1.60
N ASP A 115 -14.17 -22.62 -2.17
CA ASP A 115 -15.23 -23.11 -3.04
C ASP A 115 -16.58 -23.14 -2.29
N GLY A 116 -17.59 -22.49 -2.88
CA GLY A 116 -18.92 -22.36 -2.28
C GLY A 116 -19.09 -21.20 -1.30
N GLU A 117 -18.04 -20.46 -0.98
CA GLU A 117 -18.13 -19.23 -0.19
C GLU A 117 -18.76 -18.12 -1.03
N ILE A 118 -19.83 -17.51 -0.52
CA ILE A 118 -20.53 -16.42 -1.20
C ILE A 118 -20.27 -15.12 -0.44
N ASP A 119 -19.83 -14.10 -1.17
CA ASP A 119 -19.74 -12.74 -0.68
C ASP A 119 -20.42 -11.80 -1.69
N ASP A 120 -21.42 -11.09 -1.23
CA ASP A 120 -22.20 -10.13 -2.03
C ASP A 120 -21.68 -8.70 -1.93
N HIS A 121 -20.61 -8.46 -1.15
CA HIS A 121 -20.02 -7.13 -1.03
C HIS A 121 -19.52 -6.61 -2.38
N PRO A 122 -19.90 -5.39 -2.81
CA PRO A 122 -19.68 -4.91 -4.19
C PRO A 122 -18.21 -4.83 -4.61
N ILE A 123 -17.27 -4.67 -3.67
CA ILE A 123 -15.83 -4.57 -3.98
C ILE A 123 -14.99 -5.73 -3.42
N ARG A 124 -15.61 -6.81 -2.99
CA ARG A 124 -14.97 -8.07 -2.61
C ARG A 124 -15.41 -9.15 -3.60
N GLY A 125 -14.62 -9.40 -4.60
CA GLY A 125 -14.88 -10.43 -5.60
C GLY A 125 -13.88 -11.56 -5.54
N PRO A 126 -14.15 -12.65 -6.27
CA PRO A 126 -13.17 -13.69 -6.47
C PRO A 126 -11.95 -13.12 -7.20
N ASN A 127 -10.77 -13.57 -6.78
CA ASN A 127 -9.54 -13.19 -7.45
C ASN A 127 -9.47 -13.77 -8.87
N LYS A 128 -8.75 -13.09 -9.75
CA LYS A 128 -8.42 -13.58 -11.10
C LYS A 128 -6.92 -13.83 -11.17
N TRP A 129 -6.52 -15.00 -11.59
CA TRP A 129 -5.11 -15.39 -11.59
C TRP A 129 -4.59 -15.66 -13.00
N PRO A 130 -3.39 -15.13 -13.36
CA PRO A 130 -2.78 -15.36 -14.66
C PRO A 130 -2.23 -16.79 -14.74
N SER A 131 -2.99 -17.72 -15.31
CA SER A 131 -2.64 -19.15 -15.39
C SER A 131 -1.34 -19.42 -16.14
N PHE A 132 -0.89 -18.48 -16.96
CA PHE A 132 0.39 -18.58 -17.68
C PHE A 132 1.63 -18.28 -16.81
N ILE A 133 1.43 -17.89 -15.53
CA ILE A 133 2.50 -17.77 -14.52
C ILE A 133 2.09 -18.64 -13.32
N PRO A 134 2.48 -19.92 -13.30
CA PRO A 134 1.98 -20.88 -12.31
C PRO A 134 2.24 -20.50 -10.84
N SER A 135 3.35 -19.80 -10.56
CA SER A 135 3.75 -19.35 -9.21
C SER A 135 3.00 -18.11 -8.73
N PHE A 136 2.36 -17.36 -9.63
CA PHE A 136 1.80 -16.03 -9.31
C PHE A 136 0.77 -16.09 -8.18
N LYS A 137 -0.20 -16.99 -8.28
CA LYS A 137 -1.24 -17.14 -7.25
C LYS A 137 -0.64 -17.42 -5.87
N GLU A 138 0.25 -18.40 -5.80
CA GLU A 138 0.87 -18.80 -4.53
C GLU A 138 1.69 -17.66 -3.92
N ASN A 139 2.54 -17.00 -4.74
CA ASN A 139 3.36 -15.90 -4.26
C ASN A 139 2.51 -14.69 -3.83
N ALA A 140 1.45 -14.37 -4.57
CA ALA A 140 0.54 -13.27 -4.24
C ALA A 140 -0.22 -13.53 -2.93
N LEU A 141 -0.75 -14.72 -2.71
CA LEU A 141 -1.45 -15.07 -1.49
C LEU A 141 -0.52 -15.16 -0.28
N ASN A 142 0.66 -15.75 -0.42
CA ASN A 142 1.67 -15.76 0.64
C ASN A 142 2.07 -14.35 1.08
N TYR A 143 2.26 -13.43 0.12
CA TYR A 143 2.56 -12.04 0.45
C TYR A 143 1.37 -11.35 1.12
N PHE A 144 0.16 -11.58 0.62
CA PHE A 144 -1.06 -11.02 1.18
C PHE A 144 -1.23 -11.38 2.66
N ASP A 145 -1.08 -12.66 3.01
CA ASP A 145 -1.20 -13.14 4.38
C ASP A 145 -0.16 -12.50 5.30
N LEU A 146 1.09 -12.39 4.84
CA LEU A 146 2.15 -11.75 5.61
C LEU A 146 1.89 -10.25 5.82
N ALA A 147 1.42 -9.56 4.79
CA ALA A 147 1.12 -8.13 4.84
C ALA A 147 -0.14 -7.85 5.68
N ASP A 148 -1.18 -8.69 5.61
CA ASP A 148 -2.38 -8.57 6.44
C ASP A 148 -2.07 -8.78 7.93
N ASN A 149 -1.22 -9.77 8.25
CA ASN A 149 -0.74 -9.98 9.63
C ASN A 149 0.10 -8.80 10.13
N LEU A 150 0.96 -8.24 9.28
CA LEU A 150 1.71 -7.02 9.60
C LEU A 150 0.77 -5.84 9.86
N ALA A 151 -0.23 -5.64 9.00
CA ALA A 151 -1.23 -4.59 9.17
C ALA A 151 -1.99 -4.72 10.50
N LYS A 152 -2.38 -5.93 10.89
CA LYS A 152 -2.99 -6.20 12.21
C LYS A 152 -2.06 -5.83 13.37
N THR A 153 -0.78 -6.20 13.27
CA THR A 153 0.22 -5.84 14.28
C THR A 153 0.37 -4.31 14.40
N LEU A 154 0.40 -3.60 13.27
CA LEU A 154 0.45 -2.14 13.29
C LEU A 154 -0.81 -1.52 13.91
N LEU A 155 -1.99 -2.07 13.61
CA LEU A 155 -3.25 -1.62 14.23
C LEU A 155 -3.27 -1.84 15.74
N GLU A 156 -2.63 -2.89 16.26
CA GLU A 156 -2.40 -3.07 17.68
C GLU A 156 -1.53 -1.95 18.26
N GLY A 157 -0.42 -1.61 17.59
CA GLY A 157 0.45 -0.52 17.99
C GLY A 157 -0.27 0.84 17.98
N PHE A 158 -1.06 1.12 16.94
CA PHE A 158 -1.88 2.34 16.87
C PHE A 158 -2.92 2.40 17.98
N ALA A 159 -3.55 1.29 18.35
CA ALA A 159 -4.49 1.24 19.46
C ALA A 159 -3.80 1.56 20.78
N LEU A 160 -2.66 0.93 21.05
CA LEU A 160 -1.86 1.19 22.26
C LEU A 160 -1.39 2.66 22.35
N GLY A 161 -0.97 3.26 21.23
CA GLY A 161 -0.58 4.67 21.16
C GLY A 161 -1.71 5.64 21.51
N LEU A 162 -2.96 5.19 21.41
CA LEU A 162 -4.15 5.95 21.80
C LEU A 162 -4.70 5.60 23.20
N ASP A 163 -3.93 4.88 24.01
CA ASP A 163 -4.42 4.35 25.30
C ASP A 163 -5.67 3.45 25.19
N LEU A 164 -5.85 2.82 24.03
CA LEU A 164 -6.95 1.89 23.79
C LEU A 164 -6.51 0.44 24.06
N LYS A 165 -7.49 -0.45 24.22
CA LYS A 165 -7.19 -1.88 24.26
C LYS A 165 -6.48 -2.31 22.98
N ARG A 166 -5.44 -3.14 23.10
CA ARG A 166 -4.62 -3.60 21.99
C ARG A 166 -5.42 -4.13 20.80
N ASP A 167 -6.51 -4.85 21.06
CA ASP A 167 -7.39 -5.43 20.05
C ASP A 167 -8.47 -4.49 19.52
N PHE A 168 -8.48 -3.22 19.93
CA PHE A 168 -9.59 -2.29 19.69
C PHE A 168 -9.99 -2.19 18.23
N PHE A 169 -9.05 -2.04 17.32
CA PHE A 169 -9.35 -1.97 15.89
C PHE A 169 -9.62 -3.36 15.29
N ILE A 170 -8.88 -4.38 15.71
CA ILE A 170 -8.90 -5.72 15.09
C ILE A 170 -10.20 -6.45 15.39
N ARG A 171 -10.71 -6.38 16.62
CA ARG A 171 -11.94 -7.11 17.03
C ARG A 171 -13.17 -6.72 16.23
N ASN A 172 -13.17 -5.55 15.60
CA ASN A 172 -14.25 -5.05 14.76
C ASN A 172 -13.98 -5.26 13.25
N ALA A 173 -12.79 -5.74 12.89
CA ALA A 173 -12.39 -6.00 11.51
C ALA A 173 -12.51 -7.50 11.17
N THR A 174 -13.70 -8.08 11.39
CA THR A 174 -13.94 -9.51 11.18
C THR A 174 -14.04 -9.91 9.71
N GLN A 175 -14.40 -8.97 8.85
CA GLN A 175 -14.45 -9.14 7.40
C GLN A 175 -13.80 -7.93 6.70
N PRO A 176 -12.46 -7.79 6.80
CA PRO A 176 -11.78 -6.63 6.28
C PRO A 176 -11.85 -6.57 4.75
N LEU A 177 -11.91 -5.35 4.22
CA LEU A 177 -11.78 -5.08 2.78
C LEU A 177 -10.32 -5.02 2.34
N SER A 178 -9.42 -5.74 3.02
CA SER A 178 -8.01 -5.76 2.68
C SER A 178 -7.81 -6.15 1.21
N ARG A 179 -6.97 -5.38 0.53
CA ARG A 179 -6.58 -5.65 -0.84
C ARG A 179 -5.10 -5.37 -1.02
N ALA A 180 -4.47 -6.10 -1.90
CA ALA A 180 -3.12 -5.84 -2.35
C ALA A 180 -3.12 -5.45 -3.83
N SER A 181 -2.10 -4.74 -4.23
CA SER A 181 -1.90 -4.33 -5.61
C SER A 181 -0.42 -4.36 -5.96
N LEU A 182 -0.07 -5.02 -7.05
CA LEU A 182 1.16 -4.73 -7.76
C LEU A 182 0.91 -3.54 -8.66
N VAL A 183 1.77 -2.52 -8.56
CA VAL A 183 1.71 -1.34 -9.40
C VAL A 183 2.96 -1.29 -10.27
N TYR A 184 2.76 -1.19 -11.57
CA TYR A 184 3.83 -1.12 -12.55
C TYR A 184 3.78 0.20 -13.31
N TYR A 185 4.91 0.88 -13.31
CA TYR A 185 5.12 2.12 -14.04
C TYR A 185 5.99 1.81 -15.26
N PRO A 186 5.41 1.71 -16.46
CA PRO A 186 6.20 1.55 -17.68
C PRO A 186 7.02 2.81 -17.96
N ASP A 187 7.93 2.74 -18.92
CA ASP A 187 8.71 3.88 -19.37
C ASP A 187 7.78 5.06 -19.71
N GLN A 188 8.01 6.19 -19.07
CA GLN A 188 7.18 7.36 -19.23
C GLN A 188 7.59 8.16 -20.49
N PRO A 189 6.65 8.82 -21.16
CA PRO A 189 6.96 9.72 -22.28
C PRO A 189 7.99 10.80 -21.86
N LYS A 190 9.01 11.05 -22.69
CA LYS A 190 10.04 12.06 -22.41
C LYS A 190 9.50 13.48 -22.20
N LYS A 191 8.30 13.76 -22.74
CA LYS A 191 7.58 15.02 -22.54
C LYS A 191 6.23 14.70 -21.95
N MET A 192 6.14 14.75 -20.64
CA MET A 192 4.87 14.71 -19.91
C MET A 192 4.40 16.16 -19.72
N GLY A 193 3.08 16.38 -19.77
CA GLY A 193 2.49 17.65 -19.35
C GLY A 193 2.67 17.86 -17.85
N ASP A 194 2.65 19.09 -17.39
CA ASP A 194 2.86 19.46 -15.97
C ASP A 194 1.82 18.83 -14.98
N ASP A 195 0.74 18.28 -15.53
CA ASP A 195 -0.38 17.67 -14.83
C ASP A 195 -0.52 16.15 -15.08
N GLN A 196 0.54 15.51 -15.61
CA GLN A 196 0.58 14.08 -15.90
C GLN A 196 1.51 13.37 -14.93
N PHE A 197 1.01 12.36 -14.22
CA PHE A 197 1.73 11.65 -13.17
C PHE A 197 1.66 10.13 -13.38
N GLY A 198 2.61 9.41 -12.79
CA GLY A 198 2.51 7.95 -12.63
C GLY A 198 1.26 7.60 -11.81
N VAL A 199 1.10 8.30 -10.68
CA VAL A 199 -0.12 8.35 -9.85
C VAL A 199 -0.36 9.79 -9.45
N SER A 200 -1.58 10.27 -9.65
CA SER A 200 -2.00 11.60 -9.21
C SER A 200 -2.03 11.70 -7.68
N ALA A 201 -1.84 12.92 -7.16
CA ALA A 201 -1.91 13.18 -5.72
C ALA A 201 -3.26 12.75 -5.13
N HIS A 202 -3.24 11.97 -4.05
CA HIS A 202 -4.41 11.43 -3.39
C HIS A 202 -4.13 11.10 -1.92
N THR A 203 -5.17 10.84 -1.17
CA THR A 203 -5.15 10.14 0.12
C THR A 203 -5.71 8.72 -0.06
N ASP A 204 -5.31 7.79 0.78
CA ASP A 204 -5.83 6.42 0.75
C ASP A 204 -7.13 6.32 1.54
N PHE A 205 -8.12 5.58 1.02
CA PHE A 205 -9.44 5.44 1.64
C PHE A 205 -9.48 4.54 2.88
N GLY A 206 -8.51 3.63 3.02
CA GLY A 206 -8.53 2.59 4.02
C GLY A 206 -8.20 3.05 5.44
N VAL A 207 -7.75 2.11 6.25
CA VAL A 207 -7.29 2.34 7.62
C VAL A 207 -5.81 2.68 7.62
N LEU A 208 -5.01 1.87 6.92
CA LEU A 208 -3.59 2.10 6.67
C LEU A 208 -3.18 1.46 5.34
N THR A 209 -2.10 1.96 4.78
CA THR A 209 -1.42 1.35 3.64
C THR A 209 -0.03 0.90 4.04
N VAL A 210 0.36 -0.29 3.57
CA VAL A 210 1.72 -0.82 3.68
C VAL A 210 2.29 -0.89 2.27
N LEU A 211 3.27 -0.05 1.98
CA LEU A 211 3.88 0.08 0.65
C LEU A 211 5.29 -0.48 0.65
N CYS A 212 5.56 -1.41 -0.26
CA CYS A 212 6.90 -1.90 -0.57
C CYS A 212 7.42 -1.19 -1.83
N GLN A 213 8.40 -0.32 -1.68
CA GLN A 213 9.06 0.34 -2.80
C GLN A 213 10.10 -0.60 -3.44
N ASP A 214 10.35 -0.41 -4.74
CA ASP A 214 11.57 -0.93 -5.37
C ASP A 214 12.72 0.09 -5.27
N SER A 215 13.87 -0.23 -5.84
CA SER A 215 15.05 0.64 -5.80
C SER A 215 14.98 1.85 -6.74
N VAL A 216 13.96 1.96 -7.60
CA VAL A 216 13.81 3.07 -8.54
C VAL A 216 13.33 4.33 -7.82
N GLY A 217 12.47 4.17 -6.81
CA GLY A 217 11.91 5.29 -6.05
C GLY A 217 10.81 6.02 -6.81
N GLY A 218 10.64 7.32 -6.50
CA GLY A 218 9.63 8.17 -7.13
C GLY A 218 8.42 8.48 -6.25
N LEU A 219 8.34 7.90 -5.05
CA LEU A 219 7.31 8.28 -4.07
C LEU A 219 7.54 9.71 -3.61
N GLN A 220 6.47 10.49 -3.64
CA GLN A 220 6.42 11.83 -3.09
C GLN A 220 5.29 11.92 -2.07
N ILE A 221 5.53 12.59 -0.97
CA ILE A 221 4.55 12.84 0.09
C ILE A 221 4.40 14.33 0.32
N GLN A 222 3.20 14.75 0.65
CA GLN A 222 2.89 16.15 0.97
C GLN A 222 2.68 16.31 2.46
N ASP A 223 3.34 17.28 3.06
CA ASP A 223 3.13 17.61 4.46
C ASP A 223 1.90 18.51 4.66
N SER A 224 1.58 18.79 5.93
CA SER A 224 0.44 19.64 6.30
C SER A 224 0.59 21.12 5.89
N SER A 225 1.79 21.56 5.52
CA SER A 225 2.03 22.90 4.96
C SER A 225 1.82 22.95 3.44
N GLY A 226 1.62 21.80 2.80
CA GLY A 226 1.48 21.68 1.35
C GLY A 226 2.79 21.50 0.59
N ASP A 227 3.90 21.35 1.31
CA ASP A 227 5.21 21.11 0.72
C ASP A 227 5.35 19.63 0.30
N TRP A 228 5.94 19.40 -0.88
CA TRP A 228 6.21 18.06 -1.41
C TRP A 228 7.63 17.61 -1.13
N PHE A 229 7.78 16.35 -0.76
CA PHE A 229 9.04 15.72 -0.45
C PHE A 229 9.17 14.37 -1.16
N HIS A 230 10.39 14.04 -1.58
CA HIS A 230 10.71 12.68 -2.01
C HIS A 230 10.84 11.76 -0.80
N ALA A 231 10.24 10.58 -0.89
CA ALA A 231 10.41 9.49 0.06
C ALA A 231 11.26 8.38 -0.59
N PRO A 232 12.60 8.43 -0.45
CA PRO A 232 13.49 7.49 -1.12
C PRO A 232 13.28 6.06 -0.62
N PRO A 233 13.52 5.04 -1.45
CA PRO A 233 13.51 3.66 -0.97
C PRO A 233 14.67 3.43 0.00
N ILE A 234 14.36 2.83 1.14
CA ILE A 234 15.35 2.44 2.16
C ILE A 234 15.34 0.92 2.26
N GLU A 235 16.49 0.30 2.06
CA GLU A 235 16.61 -1.16 2.06
C GLU A 235 16.15 -1.75 3.41
N GLY A 236 15.40 -2.85 3.35
CA GLY A 236 14.87 -3.55 4.52
C GLY A 236 13.72 -2.84 5.21
N THR A 237 13.14 -1.81 4.58
CA THR A 237 11.97 -1.10 5.13
C THR A 237 10.74 -1.21 4.23
N LEU A 238 9.59 -0.95 4.85
CA LEU A 238 8.33 -0.67 4.16
C LEU A 238 7.86 0.73 4.57
N VAL A 239 7.15 1.41 3.67
CA VAL A 239 6.47 2.67 4.02
C VAL A 239 5.07 2.34 4.52
N VAL A 240 4.67 2.99 5.60
CA VAL A 240 3.30 2.90 6.13
C VAL A 240 2.73 4.31 6.22
N ASN A 241 1.50 4.47 5.77
CA ASN A 241 0.76 5.71 5.98
C ASN A 241 -0.61 5.45 6.60
N VAL A 242 -1.01 6.39 7.44
CA VAL A 242 -2.39 6.49 7.94
C VAL A 242 -3.29 6.86 6.77
N ALA A 243 -4.45 6.23 6.70
CA ALA A 243 -5.43 6.49 5.66
C ALA A 243 -6.69 7.17 6.23
N ASP A 244 -7.60 7.62 5.33
CA ASP A 244 -8.74 8.48 5.67
C ASP A 244 -9.65 7.91 6.78
N LEU A 245 -9.88 6.59 6.81
CA LEU A 245 -10.73 5.98 7.85
C LEU A 245 -10.08 6.06 9.23
N LEU A 246 -8.78 5.76 9.36
CA LEU A 246 -8.11 5.84 10.66
C LEU A 246 -8.02 7.30 11.14
N SER A 247 -7.73 8.22 10.22
CA SER A 247 -7.78 9.65 10.52
C SER A 247 -9.16 10.06 11.04
N ARG A 248 -10.22 9.64 10.35
CA ARG A 248 -11.60 9.93 10.74
C ARG A 248 -11.98 9.31 12.08
N TRP A 249 -11.62 8.05 12.33
CA TRP A 249 -11.92 7.35 13.59
C TRP A 249 -11.20 7.97 14.79
N THR A 250 -10.06 8.59 14.56
CA THR A 250 -9.28 9.28 15.59
C THR A 250 -9.57 10.80 15.65
N ASN A 251 -10.65 11.26 14.98
CA ASN A 251 -11.03 12.67 14.91
C ASN A 251 -9.90 13.59 14.41
N GLY A 252 -9.13 13.12 13.42
CA GLY A 252 -8.00 13.85 12.83
C GLY A 252 -6.74 13.89 13.70
N LEU A 253 -6.69 13.08 14.76
CA LEU A 253 -5.49 12.97 15.60
C LEU A 253 -4.37 12.27 14.84
N TYR A 254 -4.64 11.12 14.25
CA TYR A 254 -3.77 10.50 13.24
C TYR A 254 -4.04 11.14 11.88
N LYS A 255 -2.99 11.40 11.11
CA LYS A 255 -3.02 12.16 9.86
C LYS A 255 -2.55 11.32 8.69
#